data_39d7b84ebc25dde5055064deb81f33de
#
_entry.id   39d7b84ebc25dde5055064deb81f33de
#
_cell.length_a   1.000
_cell.length_b   1.000
_cell.length_c   1.000
_cell.angle_alpha   90.00
_cell.angle_beta   90.00
_cell.angle_gamma   90.00
#
_symmetry.space_group_name_H-M   'P 1'
#
loop_
_entity.id
_entity.type
_entity.pdbx_description
1 polymer ?
#
loop_
_entity_poly.entity_id
_entity_poly.type
_entity_poly.pdbx_seq_one_letter_code
_entity_poly.pdbx_strand_id
1 'polypeptide(L)'
;MSVRLVVTDDHPIMRQALAGYFSRVEEMEVVGQATNGREAVELVDQLLPDVVLMDLKMPEMDGLTATRMIVSRHPSVRVVALTTFARRDIVVEAILAGAAGYLLKESEPEAVIAGVRAVMAGQVTVSPEIARGVVEVFSARPCGGGSHQIDLTPVKLSDASLYDTADAARDS
;
A
#
# COMPACT_ATOMS: atom_id res chain seq x y z
N MET A 1 -5.76 7.11 20.31
CA MET A 1 -6.51 6.16 19.45
C MET A 1 -5.51 5.47 18.54
N SER A 2 -5.48 4.16 18.55
CA SER A 2 -4.60 3.39 17.64
C SER A 2 -5.29 3.16 16.29
N VAL A 3 -4.51 3.20 15.22
CA VAL A 3 -4.94 2.83 13.87
C VAL A 3 -5.07 1.31 13.80
N ARG A 4 -6.25 0.81 13.48
CA ARG A 4 -6.56 -0.62 13.42
C ARG A 4 -6.28 -1.16 12.02
N LEU A 5 -5.42 -2.16 11.95
CA LEU A 5 -4.93 -2.73 10.69
C LEU A 5 -5.34 -4.20 10.51
N VAL A 6 -5.69 -4.55 9.29
CA VAL A 6 -5.72 -5.93 8.82
C VAL A 6 -4.57 -6.14 7.84
N VAL A 7 -3.79 -7.19 8.04
CA VAL A 7 -2.67 -7.57 7.15
C VAL A 7 -3.09 -8.78 6.32
N THR A 8 -3.05 -8.65 5.01
CA THR A 8 -3.45 -9.69 4.07
C THR A 8 -2.31 -10.07 3.14
N ASP A 9 -1.82 -11.29 3.26
CA ASP A 9 -0.75 -11.86 2.43
C ASP A 9 -0.83 -13.38 2.50
N ASP A 10 -0.71 -14.09 1.38
CA ASP A 10 -0.71 -15.55 1.34
C ASP A 10 0.60 -16.17 1.82
N HIS A 11 1.70 -15.40 1.86
CA HIS A 11 2.99 -15.83 2.38
C HIS A 11 3.06 -15.65 3.91
N PRO A 12 3.13 -16.73 4.69
CA PRO A 12 3.11 -16.64 6.16
C PRO A 12 4.24 -15.80 6.74
N ILE A 13 5.44 -15.89 6.20
CA ILE A 13 6.62 -15.15 6.67
C ILE A 13 6.42 -13.64 6.48
N MET A 14 5.96 -13.23 5.30
CA MET A 14 5.71 -11.81 5.01
C MET A 14 4.59 -11.26 5.90
N ARG A 15 3.49 -11.99 6.05
CA ARG A 15 2.37 -11.62 6.91
C ARG A 15 2.80 -11.44 8.36
N GLN A 16 3.59 -12.38 8.90
CA GLN A 16 4.13 -12.30 10.26
C GLN A 16 5.12 -11.15 10.43
N ALA A 17 5.99 -10.91 9.44
CA ALA A 17 6.93 -9.81 9.48
C ALA A 17 6.22 -8.45 9.53
N LEU A 18 5.23 -8.23 8.66
CA LEU A 18 4.43 -7.02 8.65
C LEU A 18 3.69 -6.82 9.98
N ALA A 19 3.04 -7.87 10.50
CA ALA A 19 2.37 -7.80 11.79
C ALA A 19 3.36 -7.46 12.92
N GLY A 20 4.56 -8.04 12.89
CA GLY A 20 5.62 -7.75 13.86
C GLY A 20 6.16 -6.33 13.78
N TYR A 21 6.22 -5.72 12.60
CA TYR A 21 6.62 -4.32 12.45
C TYR A 21 5.58 -3.37 13.06
N PHE A 22 4.32 -3.58 12.74
CA PHE A 22 3.25 -2.72 13.28
C PHE A 22 3.04 -2.88 14.78
N SER A 23 3.27 -4.07 15.35
CA SER A 23 3.16 -4.28 16.79
C SER A 23 4.17 -3.47 17.64
N ARG A 24 5.21 -2.92 17.00
CA ARG A 24 6.21 -2.05 17.66
C ARG A 24 5.87 -0.56 17.59
N VAL A 25 4.80 -0.21 16.93
CA VAL A 25 4.35 1.17 16.72
C VAL A 25 3.15 1.41 17.62
N GLU A 26 3.30 2.20 18.67
CA GLU A 26 2.28 2.40 19.73
C GLU A 26 0.92 2.85 19.19
N GLU A 27 0.92 3.68 18.12
CA GLU A 27 -0.30 4.18 17.51
C GLU A 27 -0.94 3.22 16.49
N MET A 28 -0.44 2.01 16.32
CA MET A 28 -0.94 1.02 15.34
C MET A 28 -1.21 -0.33 15.99
N GLU A 29 -2.30 -0.96 15.59
CA GLU A 29 -2.72 -2.25 16.10
C GLU A 29 -3.15 -3.18 14.97
N VAL A 30 -2.52 -4.34 14.86
CA VAL A 30 -2.96 -5.38 13.92
C VAL A 30 -4.10 -6.16 14.55
N VAL A 31 -5.32 -5.90 14.10
CA VAL A 31 -6.53 -6.52 14.64
C VAL A 31 -6.93 -7.81 13.92
N GLY A 32 -6.33 -8.09 12.75
CA GLY A 32 -6.59 -9.31 12.00
C GLY A 32 -5.52 -9.60 10.95
N GLN A 33 -5.43 -10.87 10.56
CA GLN A 33 -4.56 -11.35 9.51
C GLN A 33 -5.35 -12.27 8.58
N ALA A 34 -5.20 -12.09 7.26
CA ALA A 34 -5.86 -12.88 6.24
C ALA A 34 -4.84 -13.52 5.29
N THR A 35 -5.18 -14.68 4.73
CA THR A 35 -4.32 -15.41 3.79
C THR A 35 -4.76 -15.27 2.34
N ASN A 36 -5.95 -14.71 2.11
CA ASN A 36 -6.52 -14.46 0.79
C ASN A 36 -7.54 -13.31 0.85
N GLY A 37 -7.99 -12.88 -0.33
CA GLY A 37 -8.93 -11.76 -0.43
C GLY A 37 -10.29 -12.02 0.23
N ARG A 38 -10.77 -13.26 0.23
CA ARG A 38 -12.05 -13.63 0.85
C ARG A 38 -11.99 -13.42 2.36
N GLU A 39 -10.97 -13.99 3.01
CA GLU A 39 -10.74 -13.80 4.44
C GLU A 39 -10.59 -12.31 4.80
N ALA A 40 -9.89 -11.54 3.95
CA ALA A 40 -9.75 -10.11 4.16
C ALA A 40 -11.10 -9.39 4.15
N VAL A 41 -11.99 -9.68 3.20
CA VAL A 41 -13.34 -9.10 3.13
C VAL A 41 -14.14 -9.48 4.38
N GLU A 42 -14.11 -10.74 4.79
CA GLU A 42 -14.82 -11.22 5.99
C GLU A 42 -14.32 -10.53 7.26
N LEU A 43 -12.99 -10.38 7.41
CA LEU A 43 -12.41 -9.66 8.54
C LEU A 43 -12.79 -8.18 8.54
N VAL A 44 -12.83 -7.54 7.38
CA VAL A 44 -13.25 -6.14 7.28
C VAL A 44 -14.72 -5.99 7.68
N ASP A 45 -15.60 -6.89 7.22
CA ASP A 45 -17.02 -6.88 7.56
C ASP A 45 -17.23 -7.04 9.09
N GLN A 46 -16.37 -7.82 9.76
CA GLN A 46 -16.47 -8.10 11.20
C GLN A 46 -15.81 -7.04 12.07
N LEU A 47 -14.62 -6.59 11.68
CA LEU A 47 -13.74 -5.79 12.53
C LEU A 47 -13.79 -4.30 12.22
N LEU A 48 -14.21 -3.91 11.03
CA LEU A 48 -14.20 -2.51 10.55
C LEU A 48 -12.86 -1.82 10.86
N PRO A 49 -11.74 -2.29 10.29
CA PRO A 49 -10.42 -1.69 10.51
C PRO A 49 -10.33 -0.32 9.83
N ASP A 50 -9.34 0.46 10.20
CA ASP A 50 -9.06 1.74 9.54
C ASP A 50 -8.31 1.53 8.21
N VAL A 51 -7.38 0.56 8.21
CA VAL A 51 -6.53 0.26 7.05
C VAL A 51 -6.42 -1.24 6.83
N VAL A 52 -6.42 -1.64 5.56
CA VAL A 52 -6.09 -3.00 5.11
C VAL A 52 -4.82 -2.94 4.29
N LEU A 53 -3.78 -3.64 4.70
CA LEU A 53 -2.63 -3.95 3.86
C LEU A 53 -2.97 -5.17 3.02
N MET A 54 -3.01 -5.00 1.70
CA MET A 54 -3.55 -5.99 0.77
C MET A 54 -2.51 -6.44 -0.24
N ASP A 55 -2.05 -7.67 -0.15
CA ASP A 55 -1.34 -8.31 -1.25
C ASP A 55 -2.26 -8.45 -2.47
N LEU A 56 -1.75 -8.14 -3.64
CA LEU A 56 -2.53 -8.21 -4.88
C LEU A 56 -2.61 -9.60 -5.47
N LYS A 57 -1.62 -10.45 -5.24
CA LYS A 57 -1.55 -11.81 -5.80
C LYS A 57 -1.76 -12.86 -4.73
N MET A 58 -2.97 -13.37 -4.65
CA MET A 58 -3.33 -14.41 -3.69
C MET A 58 -4.24 -15.46 -4.35
N PRO A 59 -4.26 -16.70 -3.82
CA PRO A 59 -5.19 -17.73 -4.27
C PRO A 59 -6.63 -17.40 -3.87
N GLU A 60 -7.60 -18.11 -4.44
CA GLU A 60 -9.05 -18.02 -4.22
C GLU A 60 -9.67 -16.69 -4.63
N MET A 61 -9.28 -15.60 -4.00
CA MET A 61 -9.69 -14.24 -4.35
C MET A 61 -8.47 -13.34 -4.32
N ASP A 62 -8.16 -12.71 -5.45
CA ASP A 62 -7.06 -11.75 -5.56
C ASP A 62 -7.34 -10.45 -4.82
N GLY A 63 -6.26 -9.70 -4.54
CA GLY A 63 -6.34 -8.47 -3.78
C GLY A 63 -7.07 -7.33 -4.50
N LEU A 64 -7.09 -7.31 -5.84
CA LEU A 64 -7.84 -6.29 -6.60
C LEU A 64 -9.34 -6.49 -6.44
N THR A 65 -9.80 -7.72 -6.57
CA THR A 65 -11.20 -8.08 -6.35
C THR A 65 -11.63 -7.77 -4.92
N ALA A 66 -10.82 -8.18 -3.93
CA ALA A 66 -11.06 -7.87 -2.52
C ALA A 66 -11.12 -6.36 -2.26
N THR A 67 -10.19 -5.59 -2.85
CA THR A 67 -10.16 -4.11 -2.72
C THR A 67 -11.46 -3.48 -3.23
N ARG A 68 -11.93 -3.87 -4.43
CA ARG A 68 -13.20 -3.38 -4.98
C ARG A 68 -14.38 -3.65 -4.04
N MET A 69 -14.44 -4.86 -3.49
CA MET A 69 -15.50 -5.26 -2.56
C MET A 69 -15.46 -4.46 -1.25
N ILE A 70 -14.27 -4.35 -0.67
CA ILE A 70 -14.07 -3.59 0.59
C ILE A 70 -14.45 -2.12 0.41
N VAL A 71 -13.89 -1.46 -0.59
CA VAL A 71 -14.14 -0.03 -0.83
C VAL A 71 -15.61 0.25 -1.15
N SER A 72 -16.27 -0.66 -1.88
CA SER A 72 -17.71 -0.54 -2.19
C SER A 72 -18.59 -0.67 -0.95
N ARG A 73 -18.27 -1.61 -0.05
CA ARG A 73 -19.07 -1.88 1.16
C ARG A 73 -18.73 -0.95 2.31
N HIS A 74 -17.45 -0.63 2.45
CA HIS A 74 -16.89 0.15 3.56
C HIS A 74 -16.02 1.31 3.06
N PRO A 75 -16.60 2.40 2.54
CA PRO A 75 -15.85 3.52 1.97
C PRO A 75 -14.90 4.23 2.95
N SER A 76 -15.10 4.04 4.24
CA SER A 76 -14.24 4.59 5.30
C SER A 76 -12.96 3.75 5.51
N VAL A 77 -12.96 2.48 5.10
CA VAL A 77 -11.81 1.60 5.20
C VAL A 77 -10.83 1.88 4.05
N ARG A 78 -9.60 2.15 4.38
CA ARG A 78 -8.56 2.44 3.39
C ARG A 78 -7.79 1.19 3.04
N VAL A 79 -7.61 0.92 1.76
CA VAL A 79 -6.82 -0.22 1.29
C VAL A 79 -5.49 0.28 0.75
N VAL A 80 -4.39 -0.24 1.29
CA VAL A 80 -3.03 -0.03 0.79
C VAL A 80 -2.58 -1.31 0.12
N ALA A 81 -2.43 -1.26 -1.20
CA ALA A 81 -1.97 -2.39 -1.98
C ALA A 81 -0.47 -2.65 -1.77
N LEU A 82 -0.11 -3.90 -1.57
CA LEU A 82 1.28 -4.37 -1.50
C LEU A 82 1.57 -5.25 -2.71
N THR A 83 2.72 -5.05 -3.34
CA THR A 83 3.13 -5.85 -4.50
C THR A 83 4.63 -6.08 -4.51
N THR A 84 5.05 -7.19 -5.10
CA THR A 84 6.47 -7.47 -5.36
C THR A 84 7.00 -6.71 -6.58
N PHE A 85 6.13 -6.31 -7.51
CA PHE A 85 6.56 -5.69 -8.77
C PHE A 85 5.82 -4.38 -9.05
N ALA A 86 6.57 -3.34 -9.41
CA ALA A 86 6.05 -2.05 -9.85
C ALA A 86 5.55 -2.11 -11.32
N ARG A 87 4.59 -3.01 -11.63
CA ARG A 87 3.99 -3.08 -12.95
C ARG A 87 2.92 -2.01 -13.10
N ARG A 88 3.05 -1.18 -14.12
CA ARG A 88 2.16 -0.04 -14.40
C ARG A 88 0.68 -0.45 -14.52
N ASP A 89 0.39 -1.54 -15.24
CA ASP A 89 -0.95 -2.06 -15.43
C ASP A 89 -1.61 -2.42 -14.09
N ILE A 90 -0.90 -3.13 -13.21
CA ILE A 90 -1.38 -3.52 -11.88
C ILE A 90 -1.61 -2.31 -10.98
N VAL A 91 -0.74 -1.31 -11.04
CA VAL A 91 -0.89 -0.06 -10.27
C VAL A 91 -2.16 0.68 -10.68
N VAL A 92 -2.38 0.84 -11.99
CA VAL A 92 -3.58 1.49 -12.53
C VAL A 92 -4.84 0.72 -12.10
N GLU A 93 -4.83 -0.60 -12.18
CA GLU A 93 -5.96 -1.42 -11.73
C GLU A 93 -6.23 -1.28 -10.24
N ALA A 94 -5.18 -1.20 -9.40
CA ALA A 94 -5.34 -1.00 -7.96
C ALA A 94 -5.95 0.37 -7.64
N ILE A 95 -5.51 1.43 -8.32
CA ILE A 95 -6.07 2.77 -8.18
C ILE A 95 -7.54 2.79 -8.62
N LEU A 96 -7.86 2.16 -9.76
CA LEU A 96 -9.23 2.06 -10.26
C LEU A 96 -10.12 1.19 -9.37
N ALA A 97 -9.54 0.24 -8.64
CA ALA A 97 -10.23 -0.55 -7.63
C ALA A 97 -10.54 0.25 -6.35
N GLY A 98 -9.96 1.44 -6.19
CA GLY A 98 -10.15 2.34 -5.06
C GLY A 98 -9.08 2.21 -3.96
N ALA A 99 -7.92 1.62 -4.26
CA ALA A 99 -6.81 1.60 -3.31
C ALA A 99 -6.36 3.03 -2.97
N ALA A 100 -6.18 3.31 -1.68
CA ALA A 100 -5.72 4.60 -1.17
C ALA A 100 -4.19 4.73 -1.19
N GLY A 101 -3.48 3.62 -1.36
CA GLY A 101 -2.03 3.60 -1.44
C GLY A 101 -1.51 2.38 -2.20
N TYR A 102 -0.28 2.47 -2.68
CA TYR A 102 0.39 1.41 -3.38
C TYR A 102 1.87 1.37 -3.01
N LEU A 103 2.31 0.29 -2.39
CA LEU A 103 3.66 0.12 -1.88
C LEU A 103 4.28 -1.17 -2.40
N LEU A 104 5.61 -1.19 -2.49
CA LEU A 104 6.36 -2.41 -2.77
C LEU A 104 6.53 -3.24 -1.50
N LYS A 105 6.41 -4.56 -1.60
CA LYS A 105 6.68 -5.49 -0.50
C LYS A 105 8.13 -5.43 0.00
N GLU A 106 9.06 -5.03 -0.88
CA GLU A 106 10.48 -4.87 -0.59
C GLU A 106 10.81 -3.51 0.05
N SER A 107 9.80 -2.65 0.25
CA SER A 107 10.00 -1.38 0.95
C SER A 107 10.43 -1.63 2.40
N GLU A 108 11.30 -0.75 2.90
CA GLU A 108 11.70 -0.80 4.30
C GLU A 108 10.46 -0.66 5.23
N PRO A 109 10.46 -1.29 6.40
CA PRO A 109 9.33 -1.26 7.33
C PRO A 109 8.86 0.16 7.65
N GLU A 110 9.80 1.09 7.81
CA GLU A 110 9.54 2.49 8.08
C GLU A 110 8.77 3.18 6.94
N ALA A 111 9.06 2.80 5.69
CA ALA A 111 8.35 3.32 4.51
C ALA A 111 6.91 2.80 4.48
N VAL A 112 6.66 1.55 4.86
CA VAL A 112 5.32 0.98 4.94
C VAL A 112 4.52 1.66 6.05
N ILE A 113 5.12 1.86 7.23
CA ILE A 113 4.51 2.58 8.35
C ILE A 113 4.18 4.03 7.95
N ALA A 114 5.14 4.73 7.31
CA ALA A 114 4.92 6.08 6.80
C ALA A 114 3.78 6.14 5.77
N GLY A 115 3.69 5.13 4.90
CA GLY A 115 2.59 4.99 3.94
C GLY A 115 1.23 4.86 4.60
N VAL A 116 1.12 4.06 5.66
CA VAL A 116 -0.11 3.92 6.45
C VAL A 116 -0.50 5.25 7.10
N ARG A 117 0.47 5.97 7.70
CA ARG A 117 0.24 7.30 8.29
C ARG A 117 -0.27 8.30 7.26
N ALA A 118 0.35 8.33 6.07
CA ALA A 118 -0.05 9.22 4.99
C ALA A 118 -1.48 8.94 4.50
N VAL A 119 -1.83 7.68 4.34
CA VAL A 119 -3.19 7.25 3.95
C VAL A 119 -4.21 7.63 5.03
N MET A 120 -3.86 7.50 6.31
CA MET A 120 -4.72 7.95 7.42
C MET A 120 -4.91 9.46 7.45
N ALA A 121 -3.91 10.22 6.98
CA ALA A 121 -3.99 11.67 6.81
C ALA A 121 -4.78 12.09 5.54
N GLY A 122 -5.35 11.13 4.79
CA GLY A 122 -6.10 11.40 3.56
C GLY A 122 -5.22 11.61 2.31
N GLN A 123 -3.93 11.29 2.40
CA GLN A 123 -3.00 11.37 1.28
C GLN A 123 -2.99 10.06 0.50
N VAL A 124 -2.77 10.13 -0.80
CA VAL A 124 -2.50 8.94 -1.63
C VAL A 124 -1.01 8.63 -1.54
N THR A 125 -0.69 7.42 -1.12
CA THR A 125 0.70 6.97 -1.00
C THR A 125 1.06 6.05 -2.16
N VAL A 126 2.14 6.39 -2.86
CA VAL A 126 2.71 5.59 -3.94
C VAL A 126 4.23 5.56 -3.78
N SER A 127 4.85 4.37 -3.85
CA SER A 127 6.31 4.29 -3.84
C SER A 127 6.92 5.11 -4.99
N PRO A 128 8.10 5.74 -4.80
CA PRO A 128 8.73 6.59 -5.83
C PRO A 128 8.94 5.88 -7.17
N GLU A 129 9.26 4.59 -7.15
CA GLU A 129 9.45 3.75 -8.34
C GLU A 129 8.15 3.64 -9.16
N ILE A 130 7.03 3.59 -8.45
CA ILE A 130 5.69 3.47 -9.04
C ILE A 130 5.21 4.83 -9.52
N ALA A 131 5.45 5.90 -8.78
CA ALA A 131 5.03 7.26 -9.12
C ALA A 131 5.53 7.68 -10.52
N ARG A 132 6.78 7.34 -10.87
CA ARG A 132 7.34 7.59 -12.19
C ARG A 132 6.53 6.94 -13.32
N GLY A 133 6.08 5.70 -13.12
CA GLY A 133 5.26 4.97 -14.09
C GLY A 133 3.83 5.49 -14.22
N VAL A 134 3.25 6.01 -13.15
CA VAL A 134 1.85 6.49 -13.09
C VAL A 134 1.70 7.87 -13.73
N VAL A 135 2.65 8.78 -13.51
CA VAL A 135 2.63 10.14 -14.08
C VAL A 135 2.53 10.10 -15.62
N GLU A 136 3.21 9.18 -16.28
CA GLU A 136 3.14 9.03 -17.73
C GLU A 136 1.75 8.58 -18.23
N VAL A 137 1.01 7.77 -17.44
CA VAL A 137 -0.35 7.32 -17.81
C VAL A 137 -1.36 8.45 -17.71
N PHE A 138 -1.27 9.28 -16.67
CA PHE A 138 -2.19 10.40 -16.48
C PHE A 138 -1.88 11.57 -17.42
N SER A 139 -0.62 11.73 -17.83
CA SER A 139 -0.22 12.74 -18.83
C SER A 139 -0.64 12.37 -20.26
N ALA A 140 -0.91 11.09 -20.54
CA ALA A 140 -1.32 10.61 -21.86
C ALA A 140 -2.84 10.59 -22.10
N ARG A 141 -3.69 10.96 -21.11
CA ARG A 141 -5.14 11.07 -21.29
C ARG A 141 -5.52 12.52 -21.61
N PRO A 142 -6.17 12.80 -22.75
CA PRO A 142 -6.77 14.12 -22.99
C PRO A 142 -7.88 14.37 -21.97
N CYS A 143 -7.85 15.53 -21.36
CA CYS A 143 -8.79 16.00 -20.35
C CYS A 143 -10.25 15.91 -20.80
N GLY A 144 -11.01 15.02 -20.16
CA GLY A 144 -12.47 15.02 -20.15
C GLY A 144 -12.94 15.21 -18.71
N GLY A 145 -13.46 16.37 -18.44
CA GLY A 145 -14.00 16.98 -17.24
C GLY A 145 -14.32 16.12 -16.03
N GLY A 146 -13.71 16.46 -14.91
CA GLY A 146 -14.04 15.99 -13.58
C GLY A 146 -12.84 16.25 -12.65
N SER A 147 -12.84 17.42 -12.01
CA SER A 147 -11.77 17.85 -11.10
C SER A 147 -11.81 17.07 -9.80
N HIS A 148 -11.16 15.90 -9.77
CA HIS A 148 -10.60 15.34 -8.54
C HIS A 148 -9.11 15.59 -8.60
N GLN A 149 -8.66 16.58 -7.87
CA GLN A 149 -7.27 16.93 -7.69
C GLN A 149 -6.63 15.82 -6.86
N ILE A 150 -5.95 14.88 -7.54
CA ILE A 150 -5.10 13.88 -6.87
C ILE A 150 -3.81 14.62 -6.55
N ASP A 151 -3.65 14.98 -5.29
CA ASP A 151 -2.40 15.57 -4.80
C ASP A 151 -1.35 14.47 -4.66
N LEU A 152 -0.56 14.26 -5.72
CA LEU A 152 0.56 13.34 -5.76
C LEU A 152 1.78 14.00 -5.08
N THR A 153 1.69 14.27 -3.79
CA THR A 153 2.86 14.71 -3.03
C THR A 153 3.75 13.49 -2.77
N PRO A 154 4.95 13.39 -3.37
CA PRO A 154 5.87 12.33 -3.00
C PRO A 154 6.22 12.53 -1.53
N VAL A 155 6.11 11.46 -0.73
CA VAL A 155 6.66 11.44 0.63
C VAL A 155 8.13 11.83 0.50
N LYS A 156 8.49 13.02 0.96
CA LYS A 156 9.88 13.44 1.05
C LYS A 156 10.57 12.51 2.02
N LEU A 157 11.29 11.54 1.52
CA LEU A 157 12.36 10.89 2.24
C LEU A 157 13.44 11.97 2.48
N SER A 158 13.37 12.67 3.60
CA SER A 158 14.51 13.41 4.12
C SER A 158 15.47 12.34 4.64
N ASP A 159 16.40 11.98 3.81
CA ASP A 159 17.75 11.53 4.03
C ASP A 159 18.21 10.56 2.94
N ALA A 160 18.41 11.10 1.73
CA ALA A 160 19.22 10.45 0.70
C ALA A 160 20.74 10.62 0.99
N SER A 161 21.13 10.65 2.27
CA SER A 161 22.52 10.88 2.69
C SER A 161 23.28 9.60 3.08
N LEU A 162 22.71 8.41 2.91
CA LEU A 162 23.33 7.17 3.34
C LEU A 162 23.74 6.20 2.21
N TYR A 163 23.64 6.60 0.95
CA TYR A 163 24.05 5.74 -0.18
C TYR A 163 25.24 6.25 -1.00
N ASP A 164 26.12 7.03 -0.40
CA ASP A 164 27.33 7.52 -1.08
C ASP A 164 28.62 7.12 -0.35
N THR A 165 28.75 5.85 0.03
CA THR A 165 30.06 5.30 0.46
C THR A 165 30.20 3.80 0.18
N ALA A 166 30.00 3.34 -1.05
CA ALA A 166 30.35 1.97 -1.42
C ALA A 166 30.80 1.82 -2.87
N ASP A 167 31.55 2.80 -3.43
CA ASP A 167 32.21 2.59 -4.70
C ASP A 167 33.58 3.31 -4.78
N ALA A 168 34.43 3.05 -3.79
CA ALA A 168 35.81 3.50 -3.82
C ALA A 168 36.75 2.45 -3.23
N ALA A 169 36.67 1.18 -3.65
CA ALA A 169 37.68 0.18 -3.34
C ALA A 169 37.72 -0.94 -4.37
N ARG A 170 37.96 -0.63 -5.64
CA ARG A 170 38.49 -1.58 -6.62
C ARG A 170 39.26 -0.79 -7.68
N ASP A 171 40.48 -0.42 -7.34
CA ASP A 171 41.58 -0.34 -8.28
C ASP A 171 42.89 -0.16 -7.48
N SER A 172 43.57 -1.26 -7.24
CA SER A 172 45.03 -1.39 -7.07
C SER A 172 45.38 -2.84 -6.93
#